data_ca2b61915d45a7ffbe1b4164c945a87b
#
_entry.id   ca2b61915d45a7ffbe1b4164c945a87b
#
_cell.length_a   1.000
_cell.length_b   1.000
_cell.length_c   1.000
_cell.angle_alpha   90.00
_cell.angle_beta   90.00
_cell.angle_gamma   90.00
#
_symmetry.space_group_name_H-M   'P 1'
#
loop_
_entity.id
_entity.type
_entity.pdbx_description
1 polymer ?
#
loop_
_entity_poly.entity_id
_entity_poly.type
_entity_poly.pdbx_seq_one_letter_code
_entity_poly.pdbx_strand_id
1 'polypeptide(L)'
;EHVSSAQAAADGLPRLRLAVDLPDDFALNAPLAPFALAAMDLLGLESPEHTLDVVSVVESTLDDPRPLLYAQQRAARGEAVAAMKAEGLDYDERMEALEAITWPQPLAELLAGAYGVYAQANPWVREYELAPKSVVREMVEKAMTFSDLISVYQLSRSEGVLLRYLTDAYRALRQVVPEEHRTDEVVELIDWLGELVRSVDSSLLDEWEALGQLQSGSNVELVRNDTPPAERAFGADADGHVPLSRNKHRLRTLVSQGMWAYVEAIAAEDVDRLVSLANSKAWDSERFNNLLDDYYDAYEWLAIDSEAHSKQYALIDEDPDDAALA
;
A
#
# COMPACT_ATOMS: atom_id res chain seq x y z
N GLU A 1 9.58 -22.59 8.53
CA GLU A 1 9.16 -23.52 9.60
C GLU A 1 8.37 -24.74 9.09
N HIS A 2 7.73 -24.64 7.92
CA HIS A 2 6.89 -25.71 7.36
C HIS A 2 7.67 -26.74 6.51
N VAL A 3 8.97 -26.55 6.32
CA VAL A 3 9.84 -27.47 5.57
C VAL A 3 10.93 -28.02 6.48
N SER A 4 10.98 -29.33 6.64
CA SER A 4 12.04 -29.98 7.40
C SER A 4 12.95 -30.81 6.47
N SER A 5 14.25 -30.83 6.77
CA SER A 5 15.18 -31.72 6.08
C SER A 5 14.85 -33.16 6.45
N ALA A 6 14.43 -33.96 5.48
CA ALA A 6 14.30 -35.39 5.66
C ALA A 6 15.69 -36.04 5.59
N GLN A 7 15.80 -37.24 6.20
CA GLN A 7 17.00 -38.09 6.05
C GLN A 7 17.37 -38.24 4.57
N ALA A 8 18.66 -38.15 4.27
CA ALA A 8 19.16 -38.36 2.93
C ALA A 8 18.63 -39.69 2.39
N ALA A 9 18.06 -39.64 1.19
CA ALA A 9 17.64 -40.87 0.53
C ALA A 9 18.87 -41.73 0.19
N ALA A 10 18.65 -43.02 -0.10
CA ALA A 10 19.71 -43.94 -0.45
C ALA A 10 20.57 -43.53 -1.66
N ASP A 11 20.11 -42.52 -2.42
CA ASP A 11 20.79 -41.87 -3.54
C ASP A 11 21.68 -40.68 -3.14
N GLY A 12 21.75 -40.34 -1.85
CA GLY A 12 22.56 -39.25 -1.30
C GLY A 12 22.03 -37.85 -1.58
N LEU A 13 20.86 -37.73 -2.21
CA LEU A 13 20.26 -36.41 -2.49
C LEU A 13 19.42 -35.94 -1.29
N PRO A 14 19.56 -34.67 -0.88
CA PRO A 14 18.72 -34.10 0.18
C PRO A 14 17.27 -34.07 -0.29
N ARG A 15 16.38 -34.66 0.48
CA ARG A 15 14.94 -34.56 0.27
C ARG A 15 14.36 -33.61 1.29
N LEU A 16 13.61 -32.66 0.80
CA LEU A 16 12.78 -31.77 1.62
C LEU A 16 11.44 -32.46 1.86
N ARG A 17 10.98 -32.42 3.10
CA ARG A 17 9.66 -32.92 3.48
C ARG A 17 8.81 -31.74 3.93
N LEU A 18 7.65 -31.58 3.31
CA LEU A 18 6.66 -30.64 3.78
C LEU A 18 6.12 -31.08 5.13
N ALA A 19 5.96 -30.16 6.06
CA ALA A 19 5.27 -30.42 7.31
C ALA A 19 3.81 -30.81 7.03
N VAL A 20 3.27 -31.69 7.87
CA VAL A 20 1.89 -32.16 7.71
C VAL A 20 0.87 -31.03 7.93
N ASP A 21 1.30 -29.99 8.61
CA ASP A 21 0.45 -28.87 9.04
C ASP A 21 0.61 -27.63 8.14
N LEU A 22 0.89 -27.82 6.84
CA LEU A 22 0.87 -26.69 5.91
C LEU A 22 -0.56 -26.15 5.83
N PRO A 23 -0.79 -24.85 6.09
CA PRO A 23 -2.10 -24.26 5.87
C PRO A 23 -2.56 -24.47 4.43
N ASP A 24 -3.84 -24.85 4.23
CA ASP A 24 -4.37 -25.12 2.88
C ASP A 24 -4.26 -23.90 1.94
N ASP A 25 -4.16 -22.70 2.50
CA ASP A 25 -4.01 -21.44 1.80
C ASP A 25 -2.54 -21.04 1.51
N PHE A 26 -1.56 -21.76 2.11
CA PHE A 26 -0.13 -21.47 1.91
C PHE A 26 0.33 -21.68 0.47
N ALA A 27 -0.28 -22.60 -0.25
CA ALA A 27 0.25 -23.05 -1.55
C ALA A 27 -0.50 -22.48 -2.76
N LEU A 28 -1.66 -21.85 -2.58
CA LEU A 28 -2.61 -21.87 -3.69
C LEU A 28 -2.57 -20.64 -4.61
N ASN A 29 -2.06 -19.48 -4.18
CA ASN A 29 -2.19 -18.28 -5.00
C ASN A 29 -0.92 -17.40 -5.11
N ALA A 30 0.25 -17.86 -4.73
CA ALA A 30 1.49 -17.10 -4.83
C ALA A 30 2.66 -17.94 -5.40
N PRO A 31 2.57 -18.36 -6.67
CA PRO A 31 3.63 -19.18 -7.27
C PRO A 31 4.98 -18.46 -7.30
N LEU A 32 5.00 -17.14 -7.30
CA LEU A 32 6.21 -16.33 -7.26
C LEU A 32 6.65 -15.93 -5.82
N ALA A 33 6.00 -16.44 -4.76
CA ALA A 33 6.43 -16.18 -3.39
C ALA A 33 7.92 -16.52 -3.12
N PRO A 34 8.48 -17.62 -3.63
CA PRO A 34 9.91 -17.89 -3.47
C PRO A 34 10.81 -16.87 -4.18
N PHE A 35 10.34 -16.29 -5.28
CA PHE A 35 11.03 -15.19 -5.95
C PHE A 35 10.96 -13.91 -5.10
N ALA A 36 9.78 -13.59 -4.54
CA ALA A 36 9.63 -12.42 -3.67
C ALA A 36 10.60 -12.47 -2.48
N LEU A 37 10.74 -13.64 -1.83
CA LEU A 37 11.74 -13.86 -0.78
C LEU A 37 13.16 -13.54 -1.26
N ALA A 38 13.57 -14.08 -2.40
CA ALA A 38 14.90 -13.85 -2.95
C ALA A 38 15.12 -12.39 -3.41
N ALA A 39 14.07 -11.70 -3.82
CA ALA A 39 14.15 -10.31 -4.23
C ALA A 39 14.24 -9.35 -3.02
N MET A 40 13.65 -9.71 -1.88
CA MET A 40 13.76 -8.94 -0.64
C MET A 40 15.20 -8.85 -0.14
N ASP A 41 16.02 -9.88 -0.34
CA ASP A 41 17.45 -9.87 0.02
C ASP A 41 18.24 -8.74 -0.70
N LEU A 42 17.68 -8.16 -1.76
CA LEU A 42 18.30 -7.07 -2.50
C LEU A 42 17.92 -5.68 -1.95
N LEU A 43 16.96 -5.62 -1.03
CA LEU A 43 16.49 -4.37 -0.45
C LEU A 43 17.39 -3.93 0.72
N GLY A 44 17.71 -2.64 0.78
CA GLY A 44 18.44 -2.07 1.90
C GLY A 44 17.53 -1.91 3.12
N LEU A 45 17.88 -2.56 4.24
CA LEU A 45 17.11 -2.45 5.50
C LEU A 45 17.10 -1.03 6.07
N GLU A 46 18.15 -0.27 5.85
CA GLU A 46 18.29 1.12 6.32
C GLU A 46 17.70 2.15 5.33
N SER A 47 17.10 1.70 4.24
CA SER A 47 16.48 2.61 3.26
C SER A 47 15.23 3.24 3.84
N PRO A 48 15.01 4.56 3.69
CA PRO A 48 13.77 5.20 4.09
C PRO A 48 12.55 4.68 3.30
N GLU A 49 12.78 4.13 2.11
CA GLU A 49 11.77 3.51 1.26
C GLU A 49 11.59 2.00 1.53
N HIS A 50 12.32 1.42 2.49
CA HIS A 50 12.33 -0.03 2.73
C HIS A 50 10.93 -0.63 2.82
N THR A 51 10.05 -0.03 3.60
CA THR A 51 8.66 -0.50 3.80
C THR A 51 7.87 -0.52 2.49
N LEU A 52 8.01 0.54 1.68
CA LEU A 52 7.34 0.65 0.39
C LEU A 52 7.95 -0.29 -0.66
N ASP A 53 9.25 -0.52 -0.59
CA ASP A 53 9.96 -1.43 -1.47
C ASP A 53 9.57 -2.88 -1.19
N VAL A 54 9.43 -3.28 0.07
CA VAL A 54 8.89 -4.59 0.48
C VAL A 54 7.48 -4.80 -0.10
N VAL A 55 6.61 -3.79 0.01
CA VAL A 55 5.28 -3.82 -0.60
C VAL A 55 5.37 -4.02 -2.11
N SER A 56 6.22 -3.24 -2.79
CA SER A 56 6.38 -3.29 -4.25
C SER A 56 6.86 -4.66 -4.74
N VAL A 57 7.79 -5.29 -4.01
CA VAL A 57 8.26 -6.66 -4.31
C VAL A 57 7.09 -7.64 -4.22
N VAL A 58 6.30 -7.59 -3.15
CA VAL A 58 5.15 -8.51 -2.97
C VAL A 58 4.09 -8.24 -4.04
N GLU A 59 3.71 -6.98 -4.26
CA GLU A 59 2.71 -6.61 -5.27
C GLU A 59 3.09 -7.10 -6.67
N SER A 60 4.38 -7.09 -7.02
CA SER A 60 4.86 -7.55 -8.33
C SER A 60 4.56 -9.02 -8.63
N THR A 61 4.30 -9.82 -7.61
CA THR A 61 4.04 -11.27 -7.69
C THR A 61 2.55 -11.62 -7.67
N LEU A 62 1.68 -10.64 -7.47
CA LEU A 62 0.24 -10.85 -7.40
C LEU A 62 -0.44 -10.67 -8.76
N ASP A 63 -1.64 -11.24 -8.88
CA ASP A 63 -2.50 -11.05 -10.03
C ASP A 63 -2.86 -9.57 -10.24
N ASP A 64 -3.07 -9.18 -11.49
CA ASP A 64 -3.35 -7.79 -11.85
C ASP A 64 -4.78 -7.38 -11.56
N PRO A 65 -5.01 -6.33 -10.74
CA PRO A 65 -6.31 -5.69 -10.62
C PRO A 65 -6.53 -4.75 -11.84
N ARG A 66 -6.69 -5.35 -13.02
CA ARG A 66 -6.73 -4.64 -14.32
C ARG A 66 -7.57 -3.37 -14.36
N PRO A 67 -8.80 -3.34 -13.76
CA PRO A 67 -9.60 -2.12 -13.78
C PRO A 67 -8.87 -0.92 -13.15
N LEU A 68 -8.16 -1.14 -12.05
CA LEU A 68 -7.38 -0.09 -11.39
C LEU A 68 -6.14 0.28 -12.19
N LEU A 69 -5.37 -0.71 -12.67
CA LEU A 69 -4.15 -0.43 -13.44
C LEU A 69 -4.45 0.40 -14.69
N TYR A 70 -5.55 0.12 -15.39
CA TYR A 70 -5.99 0.96 -16.52
C TYR A 70 -6.45 2.35 -16.09
N ALA A 71 -7.02 2.48 -14.90
CA ALA A 71 -7.40 3.79 -14.38
C ALA A 71 -6.18 4.62 -13.98
N GLN A 72 -5.18 4.01 -13.31
CA GLN A 72 -3.89 4.63 -13.03
C GLN A 72 -3.17 5.07 -14.32
N GLN A 73 -3.10 4.19 -15.33
CA GLN A 73 -2.52 4.54 -16.62
C GLN A 73 -3.23 5.73 -17.26
N ARG A 74 -4.56 5.77 -17.18
CA ARG A 74 -5.35 6.88 -17.72
C ARG A 74 -5.07 8.18 -17.00
N ALA A 75 -4.94 8.14 -15.68
CA ALA A 75 -4.58 9.31 -14.85
C ALA A 75 -3.18 9.82 -15.22
N ALA A 76 -2.18 8.94 -15.26
CA ALA A 76 -0.81 9.27 -15.64
C ALA A 76 -0.72 9.88 -17.05
N ARG A 77 -1.48 9.34 -18.02
CA ARG A 77 -1.58 9.92 -19.37
C ARG A 77 -2.24 11.29 -19.36
N GLY A 78 -3.24 11.50 -18.50
CA GLY A 78 -3.89 12.79 -18.34
C GLY A 78 -2.94 13.87 -17.82
N GLU A 79 -2.17 13.55 -16.78
CA GLU A 79 -1.15 14.42 -16.19
C GLU A 79 -0.05 14.74 -17.22
N ALA A 80 0.45 13.72 -17.91
CA ALA A 80 1.47 13.90 -18.95
C ALA A 80 0.98 14.77 -20.11
N VAL A 81 -0.28 14.65 -20.54
CA VAL A 81 -0.85 15.52 -21.57
C VAL A 81 -0.86 16.98 -21.10
N ALA A 82 -1.21 17.23 -19.83
CA ALA A 82 -1.23 18.57 -19.27
C ALA A 82 0.18 19.18 -19.24
N ALA A 83 1.18 18.42 -18.76
CA ALA A 83 2.58 18.83 -18.73
C ALA A 83 3.13 19.12 -20.13
N MET A 84 2.97 18.18 -21.06
CA MET A 84 3.45 18.34 -22.45
C MET A 84 2.79 19.50 -23.20
N LYS A 85 1.53 19.84 -22.86
CA LYS A 85 0.87 21.04 -23.40
C LYS A 85 1.48 22.31 -22.83
N ALA A 86 1.82 22.32 -21.56
CA ALA A 86 2.49 23.47 -20.94
C ALA A 86 3.89 23.69 -21.53
N GLU A 87 4.61 22.61 -21.86
CA GLU A 87 5.91 22.65 -22.55
C GLU A 87 5.82 22.99 -24.04
N GLY A 88 4.63 23.04 -24.62
CA GLY A 88 4.40 23.44 -26.00
C GLY A 88 4.70 22.33 -27.05
N LEU A 89 4.78 21.05 -26.67
CA LEU A 89 4.94 19.96 -27.60
C LEU A 89 3.78 19.91 -28.60
N ASP A 90 4.08 19.53 -29.84
CA ASP A 90 3.06 19.36 -30.85
C ASP A 90 2.20 18.10 -30.64
N TYR A 91 1.18 17.91 -31.48
CA TYR A 91 0.23 16.80 -31.30
C TYR A 91 0.88 15.42 -31.51
N ASP A 92 1.74 15.31 -32.53
CA ASP A 92 2.33 14.03 -32.94
C ASP A 92 3.38 13.60 -31.91
N GLU A 93 4.21 14.52 -31.42
CA GLU A 93 5.18 14.30 -30.33
C GLU A 93 4.48 13.84 -29.05
N ARG A 94 3.35 14.49 -28.68
CA ARG A 94 2.57 14.05 -27.52
C ARG A 94 2.00 12.64 -27.68
N MET A 95 1.50 12.29 -28.87
CA MET A 95 0.93 10.98 -29.11
C MET A 95 1.97 9.88 -28.99
N GLU A 96 3.17 10.09 -29.51
CA GLU A 96 4.28 9.15 -29.39
C GLU A 96 4.72 8.98 -27.93
N ALA A 97 4.85 10.07 -27.18
CA ALA A 97 5.20 10.02 -25.75
C ALA A 97 4.14 9.29 -24.92
N LEU A 98 2.85 9.46 -25.25
CA LEU A 98 1.74 8.81 -24.53
C LEU A 98 1.70 7.29 -24.73
N GLU A 99 2.24 6.76 -25.82
CA GLU A 99 2.29 5.31 -26.03
C GLU A 99 3.19 4.61 -25.01
N ALA A 100 4.26 5.28 -24.56
CA ALA A 100 5.18 4.76 -23.56
C ALA A 100 4.65 4.81 -22.13
N ILE A 101 3.59 5.60 -21.86
CA ILE A 101 3.07 5.77 -20.50
C ILE A 101 2.21 4.57 -20.11
N THR A 102 2.62 3.92 -19.05
CA THR A 102 1.92 2.81 -18.39
C THR A 102 1.49 3.21 -16.97
N TRP A 103 0.95 2.27 -16.19
CA TRP A 103 0.72 2.48 -14.76
C TRP A 103 2.06 2.53 -13.99
N PRO A 104 2.09 3.05 -12.75
CA PRO A 104 3.29 3.09 -11.94
C PRO A 104 3.86 1.69 -11.69
N GLN A 105 5.15 1.52 -11.97
CA GLN A 105 5.87 0.25 -11.84
C GLN A 105 7.14 0.44 -10.99
N PRO A 106 6.99 0.62 -9.67
CA PRO A 106 8.14 0.80 -8.78
C PRO A 106 9.04 -0.41 -8.85
N LEU A 107 10.35 -0.18 -8.74
CA LEU A 107 11.40 -1.19 -8.78
C LEU A 107 11.42 -2.05 -10.07
N ALA A 108 10.77 -1.66 -11.16
CA ALA A 108 10.63 -2.49 -12.37
C ALA A 108 11.96 -3.01 -12.91
N GLU A 109 12.98 -2.17 -13.00
CA GLU A 109 14.30 -2.56 -13.52
C GLU A 109 15.01 -3.53 -12.57
N LEU A 110 15.00 -3.26 -11.27
CA LEU A 110 15.59 -4.12 -10.25
C LEU A 110 14.91 -5.49 -10.24
N LEU A 111 13.58 -5.49 -10.24
CA LEU A 111 12.79 -6.72 -10.22
C LEU A 111 12.96 -7.54 -11.51
N ALA A 112 13.00 -6.90 -12.68
CA ALA A 112 13.25 -7.59 -13.95
C ALA A 112 14.64 -8.22 -13.99
N GLY A 113 15.66 -7.49 -13.50
CA GLY A 113 17.03 -7.99 -13.38
C GLY A 113 17.13 -9.18 -12.43
N ALA A 114 16.56 -9.06 -11.24
CA ALA A 114 16.52 -10.12 -10.23
C ALA A 114 15.77 -11.36 -10.75
N TYR A 115 14.63 -11.15 -11.41
CA TYR A 115 13.84 -12.23 -11.97
C TYR A 115 14.58 -12.98 -13.08
N GLY A 116 15.30 -12.25 -13.94
CA GLY A 116 16.13 -12.86 -14.98
C GLY A 116 17.23 -13.78 -14.41
N VAL A 117 17.87 -13.37 -13.31
CA VAL A 117 18.87 -14.19 -12.62
C VAL A 117 18.21 -15.38 -11.91
N TYR A 118 17.10 -15.14 -11.19
CA TYR A 118 16.38 -16.18 -10.46
C TYR A 118 15.86 -17.29 -11.41
N ALA A 119 15.33 -16.91 -12.58
CA ALA A 119 14.82 -17.82 -13.59
C ALA A 119 15.89 -18.70 -14.26
N GLN A 120 17.17 -18.37 -14.15
CA GLN A 120 18.26 -19.25 -14.60
C GLN A 120 18.41 -20.45 -13.69
N ALA A 121 18.30 -20.26 -12.38
CA ALA A 121 18.36 -21.33 -11.38
C ALA A 121 17.01 -22.05 -11.21
N ASN A 122 15.91 -21.37 -11.50
CA ASN A 122 14.53 -21.83 -11.29
C ASN A 122 13.70 -21.73 -12.58
N PRO A 123 13.94 -22.58 -13.61
CA PRO A 123 13.31 -22.45 -14.93
C PRO A 123 11.77 -22.47 -14.92
N TRP A 124 11.16 -23.09 -13.92
CA TRP A 124 9.71 -23.19 -13.76
C TRP A 124 9.02 -21.82 -13.60
N VAL A 125 9.72 -20.82 -13.04
CA VAL A 125 9.13 -19.48 -12.85
C VAL A 125 8.80 -18.78 -14.16
N ARG A 126 9.39 -19.21 -15.28
CA ARG A 126 9.13 -18.63 -16.61
C ARG A 126 7.72 -18.85 -17.13
N GLU A 127 6.96 -19.73 -16.47
CA GLU A 127 5.53 -19.93 -16.74
C GLU A 127 4.67 -18.81 -16.15
N TYR A 128 5.25 -18.00 -15.26
CA TYR A 128 4.57 -16.91 -14.57
C TYR A 128 5.14 -15.57 -15.00
N GLU A 129 4.29 -14.57 -15.12
CA GLU A 129 4.67 -13.22 -15.48
C GLU A 129 4.87 -12.38 -14.23
N LEU A 130 6.02 -11.69 -14.17
CA LEU A 130 6.27 -10.70 -13.15
C LEU A 130 5.59 -9.39 -13.57
N ALA A 131 4.75 -8.83 -12.72
CA ALA A 131 3.95 -7.67 -13.03
C ALA A 131 4.11 -6.56 -11.99
N PRO A 132 5.17 -5.74 -12.04
CA PRO A 132 5.33 -4.60 -11.15
C PRO A 132 4.13 -3.65 -11.23
N LYS A 133 3.62 -3.28 -10.07
CA LYS A 133 2.45 -2.41 -9.92
C LYS A 133 2.50 -1.70 -8.57
N SER A 134 1.72 -0.63 -8.44
CA SER A 134 1.63 0.16 -7.23
C SER A 134 0.17 0.39 -6.87
N VAL A 135 -0.37 -0.43 -5.99
CA VAL A 135 -1.74 -0.30 -5.48
C VAL A 135 -1.69 -0.01 -3.99
N VAL A 136 -1.20 -0.97 -3.18
CA VAL A 136 -1.02 -0.77 -1.74
C VAL A 136 0.02 0.32 -1.49
N ARG A 137 1.12 0.32 -2.25
CA ARG A 137 2.13 1.39 -2.17
C ARG A 137 1.50 2.76 -2.38
N GLU A 138 0.72 2.97 -3.44
CA GLU A 138 0.05 4.24 -3.70
C GLU A 138 -0.93 4.63 -2.58
N MET A 139 -1.69 3.67 -2.05
CA MET A 139 -2.58 3.94 -0.93
C MET A 139 -1.83 4.43 0.31
N VAL A 140 -0.66 3.87 0.58
CA VAL A 140 0.19 4.30 1.70
C VAL A 140 0.81 5.67 1.44
N GLU A 141 1.40 5.89 0.27
CA GLU A 141 2.05 7.15 -0.11
C GLU A 141 1.06 8.33 -0.08
N LYS A 142 -0.15 8.11 -0.57
CA LYS A 142 -1.21 9.14 -0.63
C LYS A 142 -2.17 9.11 0.55
N ALA A 143 -1.89 8.28 1.57
CA ALA A 143 -2.76 8.07 2.75
C ALA A 143 -4.24 7.80 2.38
N MET A 144 -4.48 6.97 1.36
CA MET A 144 -5.81 6.71 0.83
C MET A 144 -6.53 5.61 1.63
N THR A 145 -7.81 5.83 1.88
CA THR A 145 -8.72 4.76 2.30
C THR A 145 -9.21 3.95 1.09
N PHE A 146 -9.89 2.84 1.33
CA PHE A 146 -10.54 2.09 0.25
C PHE A 146 -11.55 2.95 -0.53
N SER A 147 -12.34 3.76 0.17
CA SER A 147 -13.31 4.66 -0.43
C SER A 147 -12.66 5.74 -1.29
N ASP A 148 -11.51 6.26 -0.85
CA ASP A 148 -10.75 7.24 -1.61
C ASP A 148 -10.23 6.63 -2.92
N LEU A 149 -9.65 5.40 -2.85
CA LEU A 149 -9.18 4.69 -4.03
C LEU A 149 -10.31 4.48 -5.06
N ILE A 150 -11.48 4.04 -4.59
CA ILE A 150 -12.67 3.86 -5.45
C ILE A 150 -13.11 5.18 -6.06
N SER A 151 -13.13 6.27 -5.28
CA SER A 151 -13.60 7.59 -5.70
C SER A 151 -12.66 8.23 -6.72
N VAL A 152 -11.37 8.28 -6.42
CA VAL A 152 -10.34 8.88 -7.28
C VAL A 152 -10.30 8.22 -8.65
N TYR A 153 -10.37 6.89 -8.69
CA TYR A 153 -10.29 6.13 -9.93
C TYR A 153 -11.67 5.77 -10.54
N GLN A 154 -12.77 6.20 -9.91
CA GLN A 154 -14.15 5.97 -10.35
C GLN A 154 -14.46 4.47 -10.55
N LEU A 155 -14.06 3.64 -9.60
CA LEU A 155 -14.08 2.17 -9.69
C LEU A 155 -15.27 1.50 -8.96
N SER A 156 -16.37 2.20 -8.72
CA SER A 156 -17.54 1.68 -7.99
C SER A 156 -18.08 0.33 -8.52
N ARG A 157 -17.85 0.03 -9.81
CA ARG A 157 -18.28 -1.26 -10.40
C ARG A 157 -17.25 -2.38 -10.22
N SER A 158 -16.06 -2.06 -9.71
CA SER A 158 -14.94 -2.99 -9.60
C SER A 158 -14.47 -3.15 -8.14
N GLU A 159 -15.25 -2.69 -7.17
CA GLU A 159 -14.94 -2.76 -5.74
C GLU A 159 -14.56 -4.17 -5.29
N GLY A 160 -15.32 -5.18 -5.70
CA GLY A 160 -15.03 -6.57 -5.36
C GLY A 160 -13.69 -7.10 -5.91
N VAL A 161 -13.26 -6.62 -7.10
CA VAL A 161 -11.94 -6.98 -7.66
C VAL A 161 -10.83 -6.36 -6.82
N LEU A 162 -11.00 -5.10 -6.43
CA LEU A 162 -10.03 -4.37 -5.62
C LEU A 162 -9.94 -4.92 -4.20
N LEU A 163 -11.08 -5.21 -3.58
CA LEU A 163 -11.11 -5.82 -2.25
C LEU A 163 -10.40 -7.17 -2.24
N ARG A 164 -10.67 -8.01 -3.26
CA ARG A 164 -9.97 -9.28 -3.42
C ARG A 164 -8.46 -9.08 -3.56
N TYR A 165 -8.03 -8.14 -4.39
CA TYR A 165 -6.62 -7.83 -4.56
C TYR A 165 -5.97 -7.39 -3.24
N LEU A 166 -6.59 -6.48 -2.49
CA LEU A 166 -6.08 -6.03 -1.19
C LEU A 166 -6.02 -7.17 -0.17
N THR A 167 -6.99 -8.07 -0.21
CA THR A 167 -6.99 -9.30 0.62
C THR A 167 -5.82 -10.21 0.25
N ASP A 168 -5.56 -10.43 -1.03
CA ASP A 168 -4.46 -11.25 -1.50
C ASP A 168 -3.10 -10.57 -1.17
N ALA A 169 -3.01 -9.24 -1.29
CA ALA A 169 -1.84 -8.46 -0.88
C ALA A 169 -1.56 -8.57 0.64
N TYR A 170 -2.60 -8.43 1.47
CA TYR A 170 -2.49 -8.62 2.91
C TYR A 170 -1.96 -10.02 3.27
N ARG A 171 -2.54 -11.06 2.66
CA ARG A 171 -2.10 -12.44 2.90
C ARG A 171 -0.66 -12.66 2.47
N ALA A 172 -0.31 -12.18 1.29
CA ALA A 172 1.04 -12.33 0.75
C ALA A 172 2.08 -11.60 1.62
N LEU A 173 1.83 -10.34 1.99
CA LEU A 173 2.71 -9.57 2.89
C LEU A 173 2.90 -10.30 4.22
N ARG A 174 1.83 -10.81 4.81
CA ARG A 174 1.88 -11.53 6.09
C ARG A 174 2.67 -12.85 6.01
N GLN A 175 2.61 -13.55 4.88
CA GLN A 175 3.20 -14.87 4.72
C GLN A 175 4.61 -14.85 4.13
N VAL A 176 4.87 -13.93 3.20
CA VAL A 176 6.09 -13.93 2.39
C VAL A 176 7.20 -13.09 3.02
N VAL A 177 6.87 -12.00 3.72
CA VAL A 177 7.89 -11.12 4.31
C VAL A 177 8.66 -11.86 5.42
N PRO A 178 9.99 -12.05 5.27
CA PRO A 178 10.81 -12.71 6.27
C PRO A 178 11.02 -11.82 7.50
N GLU A 179 11.35 -12.44 8.63
CA GLU A 179 11.50 -11.76 9.94
C GLU A 179 12.49 -10.60 9.91
N GLU A 180 13.57 -10.73 9.16
CA GLU A 180 14.60 -9.71 9.00
C GLU A 180 14.14 -8.44 8.30
N HIS A 181 13.09 -8.53 7.46
CA HIS A 181 12.46 -7.41 6.77
C HIS A 181 11.20 -6.89 7.46
N ARG A 182 10.79 -7.52 8.58
CA ARG A 182 9.65 -7.10 9.39
C ARG A 182 10.03 -5.99 10.36
N THR A 183 10.37 -4.82 9.82
CA THR A 183 10.52 -3.62 10.64
C THR A 183 9.19 -3.24 11.30
N ASP A 184 9.24 -2.42 12.33
CA ASP A 184 8.01 -1.93 13.00
C ASP A 184 7.07 -1.28 12.00
N GLU A 185 7.59 -0.51 11.03
CA GLU A 185 6.80 0.12 9.97
C GLU A 185 6.13 -0.90 9.04
N VAL A 186 6.81 -1.98 8.69
CA VAL A 186 6.24 -3.05 7.84
C VAL A 186 5.13 -3.78 8.60
N VAL A 187 5.31 -4.05 9.89
CA VAL A 187 4.28 -4.66 10.75
C VAL A 187 3.07 -3.75 10.86
N GLU A 188 3.26 -2.47 11.14
CA GLU A 188 2.18 -1.47 11.19
C GLU A 188 1.41 -1.38 9.87
N LEU A 189 2.10 -1.46 8.73
CA LEU A 189 1.47 -1.45 7.40
C LEU A 189 0.63 -2.71 7.18
N ILE A 190 1.14 -3.88 7.54
CA ILE A 190 0.40 -5.16 7.41
C ILE A 190 -0.86 -5.12 8.28
N ASP A 191 -0.74 -4.64 9.52
CA ASP A 191 -1.87 -4.53 10.44
C ASP A 191 -2.93 -3.54 9.91
N TRP A 192 -2.50 -2.38 9.40
CA TRP A 192 -3.38 -1.41 8.75
C TRP A 192 -4.12 -2.01 7.57
N LEU A 193 -3.40 -2.72 6.68
CA LEU A 193 -4.03 -3.34 5.52
C LEU A 193 -5.05 -4.40 5.94
N GLY A 194 -4.75 -5.16 7.00
CA GLY A 194 -5.67 -6.12 7.60
C GLY A 194 -6.93 -5.47 8.16
N GLU A 195 -6.80 -4.34 8.87
CA GLU A 195 -7.95 -3.57 9.37
C GLU A 195 -8.79 -2.99 8.23
N LEU A 196 -8.12 -2.47 7.18
CA LEU A 196 -8.80 -1.93 6.01
C LEU A 196 -9.65 -3.00 5.33
N VAL A 197 -9.10 -4.17 5.07
CA VAL A 197 -9.82 -5.29 4.44
C VAL A 197 -10.98 -5.75 5.32
N ARG A 198 -10.79 -5.89 6.64
CA ARG A 198 -11.86 -6.26 7.59
C ARG A 198 -12.99 -5.22 7.65
N SER A 199 -12.65 -3.95 7.54
CA SER A 199 -13.65 -2.88 7.61
C SER A 199 -14.59 -2.86 6.40
N VAL A 200 -14.13 -3.37 5.25
CA VAL A 200 -14.91 -3.41 4.01
C VAL A 200 -15.67 -4.73 3.87
N ASP A 201 -15.05 -5.86 4.20
CA ASP A 201 -15.70 -7.17 4.16
C ASP A 201 -15.19 -8.08 5.30
N SER A 202 -15.92 -8.07 6.40
CA SER A 202 -15.59 -8.90 7.56
C SER A 202 -15.77 -10.40 7.32
N SER A 203 -16.62 -10.80 6.36
CA SER A 203 -17.02 -12.19 6.18
C SER A 203 -15.90 -13.07 5.64
N LEU A 204 -15.14 -12.61 4.65
CA LEU A 204 -14.08 -13.40 4.00
C LEU A 204 -12.85 -13.58 4.90
N LEU A 205 -12.48 -12.56 5.66
CA LEU A 205 -11.34 -12.61 6.56
C LEU A 205 -11.65 -13.41 7.83
N ASP A 206 -12.84 -13.21 8.41
CA ASP A 206 -13.29 -13.97 9.58
C ASP A 206 -13.36 -15.46 9.26
N GLU A 207 -13.80 -15.86 8.06
CA GLU A 207 -13.83 -17.25 7.61
C GLU A 207 -12.42 -17.82 7.45
N TRP A 208 -11.48 -17.06 6.90
CA TRP A 208 -10.09 -17.48 6.74
C TRP A 208 -9.35 -17.61 8.09
N GLU A 209 -9.53 -16.65 9.00
CA GLU A 209 -8.95 -16.70 10.34
C GLU A 209 -9.53 -17.86 11.17
N ALA A 210 -10.83 -18.14 11.04
CA ALA A 210 -11.48 -19.26 11.66
C ALA A 210 -10.93 -20.60 11.15
N LEU A 211 -10.66 -20.73 9.85
CA LEU A 211 -10.04 -21.91 9.27
C LEU A 211 -8.60 -22.13 9.78
N GLY A 212 -7.81 -21.04 9.87
CA GLY A 212 -6.46 -21.11 10.45
C GLY A 212 -6.44 -21.51 11.93
N GLN A 213 -7.42 -21.07 12.71
CA GLN A 213 -7.56 -21.46 14.13
C GLN A 213 -8.05 -22.90 14.32
N LEU A 214 -8.93 -23.41 13.46
CA LEU A 214 -9.38 -24.78 13.48
C LEU A 214 -8.23 -25.78 13.22
N GLN A 215 -7.30 -25.41 12.35
CA GLN A 215 -6.11 -26.22 12.04
C GLN A 215 -5.08 -26.24 13.19
N SER A 216 -5.01 -25.17 14.00
CA SER A 216 -4.11 -25.10 15.16
C SER A 216 -4.62 -25.85 16.39
N GLY A 217 -5.72 -26.60 16.29
CA GLY A 217 -6.22 -27.48 17.36
C GLY A 217 -6.91 -26.77 18.53
N SER A 218 -7.21 -25.49 18.40
CA SER A 218 -8.02 -24.75 19.36
C SER A 218 -9.50 -25.02 19.06
N ASN A 219 -10.21 -25.63 20.00
CA ASN A 219 -11.66 -25.76 19.95
C ASN A 219 -12.28 -24.35 20.08
N VAL A 220 -12.49 -23.71 18.97
CA VAL A 220 -13.25 -22.44 18.95
C VAL A 220 -14.67 -22.79 18.53
N GLU A 221 -15.60 -22.64 19.48
CA GLU A 221 -17.02 -22.56 19.13
C GLU A 221 -17.20 -21.40 18.15
N LEU A 222 -17.74 -21.70 16.97
CA LEU A 222 -18.17 -20.68 15.99
C LEU A 222 -19.31 -19.87 16.60
N VAL A 223 -18.96 -18.93 17.48
CA VAL A 223 -19.90 -17.89 17.90
C VAL A 223 -20.04 -16.96 16.71
N ARG A 224 -21.16 -17.06 16.01
CA ARG A 224 -21.63 -15.99 15.12
C ARG A 224 -21.79 -14.75 15.98
N ASN A 225 -20.76 -13.91 15.96
CA ASN A 225 -20.86 -12.60 16.57
C ASN A 225 -21.64 -11.71 15.60
N ASP A 226 -22.90 -11.47 15.94
CA ASP A 226 -23.75 -10.48 15.27
C ASP A 226 -23.36 -9.02 15.61
N THR A 227 -22.15 -8.82 16.15
CA THR A 227 -21.63 -7.50 16.52
C THR A 227 -21.15 -6.76 15.29
N PRO A 228 -21.56 -5.50 15.06
CA PRO A 228 -21.13 -4.71 13.92
C PRO A 228 -19.59 -4.60 13.83
N PRO A 229 -19.01 -4.50 12.65
CA PRO A 229 -17.56 -4.45 12.45
C PRO A 229 -16.83 -3.36 13.25
N ALA A 230 -17.52 -2.25 13.53
CA ALA A 230 -16.98 -1.13 14.31
C ALA A 230 -16.68 -1.48 15.80
N GLU A 231 -17.31 -2.52 16.35
CA GLU A 231 -17.13 -2.92 17.75
C GLU A 231 -15.99 -3.91 17.97
N ARG A 232 -15.36 -4.39 16.87
CA ARG A 232 -14.26 -5.38 16.90
C ARG A 232 -12.89 -4.79 16.61
N ALA A 233 -12.77 -3.47 16.52
CA ALA A 233 -11.50 -2.84 16.23
C ALA A 233 -10.47 -3.17 17.33
N PHE A 234 -9.31 -3.66 16.92
CA PHE A 234 -8.21 -4.02 17.82
C PHE A 234 -7.81 -2.80 18.67
N GLY A 235 -7.81 -2.95 19.98
CA GLY A 235 -7.51 -1.87 20.94
C GLY A 235 -8.68 -0.94 21.26
N ALA A 236 -9.91 -1.31 20.88
CA ALA A 236 -11.12 -0.58 21.30
C ALA A 236 -11.28 -0.61 22.83
N ASP A 237 -11.76 0.49 23.38
CA ASP A 237 -12.21 0.55 24.76
C ASP A 237 -13.51 -0.25 24.97
N ALA A 238 -14.01 -0.29 26.22
CA ALA A 238 -15.22 -1.03 26.56
C ALA A 238 -16.48 -0.54 25.79
N ASP A 239 -16.42 0.65 25.20
CA ASP A 239 -17.50 1.28 24.44
C ASP A 239 -17.30 1.15 22.92
N GLY A 240 -16.28 0.39 22.48
CA GLY A 240 -15.99 0.16 21.04
C GLY A 240 -15.21 1.29 20.37
N HIS A 241 -14.75 2.30 21.09
CA HIS A 241 -13.97 3.39 20.56
C HIS A 241 -12.48 3.06 20.60
N VAL A 242 -11.82 3.11 19.44
CA VAL A 242 -10.36 3.05 19.36
C VAL A 242 -9.82 4.46 19.49
N PRO A 243 -9.07 4.80 20.58
CA PRO A 243 -8.42 6.08 20.67
C PRO A 243 -7.47 6.26 19.48
N LEU A 244 -7.58 7.37 18.75
CA LEU A 244 -6.72 7.68 17.61
C LEU A 244 -5.23 7.62 17.95
N SER A 245 -4.87 7.97 19.19
CA SER A 245 -3.51 7.90 19.71
C SER A 245 -2.93 6.49 19.81
N ARG A 246 -3.74 5.45 19.78
CA ARG A 246 -3.28 4.05 19.78
C ARG A 246 -3.09 3.45 18.39
N ASN A 247 -3.74 4.04 17.38
CA ASN A 247 -3.55 3.63 16.00
C ASN A 247 -2.70 4.67 15.27
N LYS A 248 -1.38 4.54 15.40
CA LYS A 248 -0.40 5.46 14.79
C LYS A 248 -0.60 5.61 13.30
N HIS A 249 -0.87 4.52 12.58
CA HIS A 249 -1.09 4.57 11.14
C HIS A 249 -2.33 5.40 10.79
N ARG A 250 -3.45 5.18 11.49
CA ARG A 250 -4.67 5.98 11.28
C ARG A 250 -4.45 7.45 11.63
N LEU A 251 -3.69 7.73 12.68
CA LEU A 251 -3.31 9.10 13.02
C LEU A 251 -2.45 9.72 11.92
N ARG A 252 -1.41 9.03 11.44
CA ARG A 252 -0.58 9.48 10.32
C ARG A 252 -1.41 9.72 9.07
N THR A 253 -2.33 8.81 8.74
CA THR A 253 -3.24 8.97 7.59
C THR A 253 -4.08 10.23 7.71
N LEU A 254 -4.70 10.47 8.87
CA LEU A 254 -5.51 11.67 9.10
C LEU A 254 -4.68 12.95 9.08
N VAL A 255 -3.49 12.94 9.66
CA VAL A 255 -2.57 14.08 9.62
C VAL A 255 -2.14 14.36 8.17
N SER A 256 -1.75 13.32 7.44
CA SER A 256 -1.36 13.43 6.02
C SER A 256 -2.51 14.00 5.18
N GLN A 257 -3.71 13.43 5.29
CA GLN A 257 -4.90 13.92 4.58
C GLN A 257 -5.21 15.39 4.93
N GLY A 258 -5.13 15.73 6.22
CA GLY A 258 -5.32 17.11 6.67
C GLY A 258 -4.28 18.07 6.08
N MET A 259 -3.01 17.68 6.12
CA MET A 259 -1.91 18.48 5.54
C MET A 259 -2.08 18.67 4.02
N TRP A 260 -2.38 17.57 3.30
CA TRP A 260 -2.58 17.65 1.85
C TRP A 260 -3.80 18.47 1.45
N ALA A 261 -4.87 18.46 2.24
CA ALA A 261 -6.00 19.35 2.02
C ALA A 261 -5.61 20.86 2.06
N TYR A 262 -4.66 21.21 2.94
CA TYR A 262 -4.08 22.57 2.96
C TYR A 262 -3.20 22.83 1.74
N VAL A 263 -2.30 21.89 1.39
CA VAL A 263 -1.40 22.02 0.24
C VAL A 263 -2.18 22.19 -1.06
N GLU A 264 -3.23 21.38 -1.28
CA GLU A 264 -4.12 21.51 -2.43
C GLU A 264 -4.86 22.86 -2.46
N ALA A 265 -5.34 23.33 -1.31
CA ALA A 265 -6.03 24.60 -1.23
C ALA A 265 -5.08 25.79 -1.47
N ILE A 266 -3.81 25.70 -1.02
CA ILE A 266 -2.75 26.67 -1.31
C ILE A 266 -2.43 26.66 -2.81
N ALA A 267 -2.23 25.49 -3.41
CA ALA A 267 -1.94 25.37 -4.83
C ALA A 267 -3.08 25.87 -5.74
N ALA A 268 -4.32 25.78 -5.26
CA ALA A 268 -5.51 26.30 -5.94
C ALA A 268 -5.82 27.77 -5.62
N GLU A 269 -5.05 28.41 -4.73
CA GLU A 269 -5.29 29.75 -4.20
C GLU A 269 -6.72 29.91 -3.62
N ASP A 270 -7.29 28.80 -3.08
CA ASP A 270 -8.65 28.76 -2.54
C ASP A 270 -8.68 29.19 -1.07
N VAL A 271 -8.76 30.52 -0.88
CA VAL A 271 -8.77 31.14 0.46
C VAL A 271 -9.99 30.73 1.27
N ASP A 272 -11.15 30.54 0.66
CA ASP A 272 -12.37 30.14 1.36
C ASP A 272 -12.22 28.72 1.92
N ARG A 273 -11.63 27.81 1.16
CA ARG A 273 -11.30 26.47 1.59
C ARG A 273 -10.27 26.46 2.72
N LEU A 274 -9.23 27.31 2.63
CA LEU A 274 -8.20 27.46 3.69
C LEU A 274 -8.80 27.95 5.01
N VAL A 275 -9.66 28.95 4.98
CA VAL A 275 -10.38 29.45 6.18
C VAL A 275 -11.26 28.35 6.78
N SER A 276 -11.95 27.58 5.93
CA SER A 276 -12.79 26.48 6.37
C SER A 276 -11.98 25.36 7.02
N LEU A 277 -10.82 25.00 6.45
CA LEU A 277 -9.93 23.96 7.00
C LEU A 277 -9.33 24.40 8.34
N ALA A 278 -8.89 25.65 8.46
CA ALA A 278 -8.27 26.16 9.67
C ALA A 278 -9.25 26.19 10.86
N ASN A 279 -10.54 26.34 10.60
CA ASN A 279 -11.61 26.40 11.63
C ASN A 279 -11.23 27.25 12.86
N SER A 280 -10.48 28.32 12.65
CA SER A 280 -9.86 29.12 13.70
C SER A 280 -10.09 30.60 13.43
N LYS A 281 -10.51 31.33 14.46
CA LYS A 281 -10.64 32.81 14.39
C LYS A 281 -9.29 33.56 14.22
N ALA A 282 -8.18 32.85 14.42
CA ALA A 282 -6.85 33.41 14.26
C ALA A 282 -6.38 33.43 12.82
N TRP A 283 -7.02 32.64 11.95
CA TRP A 283 -6.69 32.49 10.52
C TRP A 283 -7.91 32.89 9.69
N ASP A 284 -7.93 34.13 9.25
CA ASP A 284 -8.95 34.71 8.39
C ASP A 284 -8.47 34.83 6.95
N SER A 285 -9.36 35.30 6.06
CA SER A 285 -9.05 35.45 4.64
C SER A 285 -7.91 36.44 4.38
N GLU A 286 -7.75 37.50 5.20
CA GLU A 286 -6.68 38.47 5.03
C GLU A 286 -5.30 37.84 5.31
N ARG A 287 -5.22 37.04 6.36
CA ARG A 287 -3.99 36.30 6.71
C ARG A 287 -3.59 35.28 5.67
N PHE A 288 -4.57 34.51 5.16
CA PHE A 288 -4.30 33.54 4.10
C PHE A 288 -3.90 34.22 2.79
N ASN A 289 -4.52 35.32 2.39
CA ASN A 289 -4.08 36.08 1.24
C ASN A 289 -2.63 36.54 1.38
N ASN A 290 -2.26 37.12 2.54
CA ASN A 290 -0.89 37.53 2.77
C ASN A 290 0.11 36.37 2.72
N LEU A 291 -0.28 35.21 3.23
CA LEU A 291 0.55 33.98 3.16
C LEU A 291 0.73 33.52 1.72
N LEU A 292 -0.32 33.53 0.90
CA LEU A 292 -0.25 33.16 -0.51
C LEU A 292 0.61 34.16 -1.29
N ASP A 293 0.44 35.47 -1.04
CA ASP A 293 1.26 36.51 -1.67
C ASP A 293 2.75 36.31 -1.32
N ASP A 294 3.07 36.12 -0.03
CA ASP A 294 4.44 35.87 0.42
C ASP A 294 5.05 34.58 -0.18
N TYR A 295 4.23 33.52 -0.33
CA TYR A 295 4.67 32.27 -0.93
C TYR A 295 4.96 32.42 -2.43
N TYR A 296 4.01 32.98 -3.20
CA TYR A 296 4.15 33.09 -4.64
C TYR A 296 5.08 34.24 -5.08
N ASP A 297 5.43 35.16 -4.18
CA ASP A 297 6.55 36.06 -4.38
C ASP A 297 7.91 35.36 -4.35
N ALA A 298 8.01 34.25 -3.59
CA ALA A 298 9.25 33.51 -3.45
C ALA A 298 9.31 32.29 -4.41
N TYR A 299 8.18 31.67 -4.73
CA TYR A 299 8.07 30.44 -5.50
C TYR A 299 7.02 30.58 -6.59
N GLU A 300 7.35 30.08 -7.78
CA GLU A 300 6.51 30.23 -8.97
C GLU A 300 5.30 29.29 -8.98
N TRP A 301 5.40 28.16 -8.29
CA TRP A 301 4.34 27.12 -8.19
C TRP A 301 4.55 26.19 -6.99
N LEU A 302 3.49 25.45 -6.64
CA LEU A 302 3.50 24.41 -5.61
C LEU A 302 3.18 23.06 -6.23
N ALA A 303 4.08 22.09 -6.05
CA ALA A 303 3.89 20.73 -6.57
C ALA A 303 2.81 19.99 -5.77
N ILE A 304 1.85 19.39 -6.49
CA ILE A 304 0.78 18.55 -5.94
C ILE A 304 0.68 17.21 -6.65
N ASP A 305 1.71 16.84 -7.41
CA ASP A 305 1.77 15.59 -8.15
C ASP A 305 2.11 14.40 -7.23
N SER A 306 2.18 13.20 -7.81
CA SER A 306 2.48 11.97 -7.08
C SER A 306 3.89 11.96 -6.47
N GLU A 307 4.85 12.67 -7.08
CA GLU A 307 6.21 12.76 -6.57
C GLU A 307 6.27 13.61 -5.31
N ALA A 308 5.48 14.69 -5.22
CA ALA A 308 5.39 15.54 -4.04
C ALA A 308 4.88 14.78 -2.80
N HIS A 309 4.12 13.70 -2.98
CA HIS A 309 3.64 12.84 -1.89
C HIS A 309 4.68 11.85 -1.36
N SER A 310 5.83 11.71 -2.04
CA SER A 310 6.86 10.78 -1.62
C SER A 310 7.47 11.15 -0.26
N LYS A 311 7.98 10.16 0.47
CA LYS A 311 8.68 10.36 1.76
C LYS A 311 9.90 11.30 1.64
N GLN A 312 10.41 11.53 0.45
CA GLN A 312 11.51 12.44 0.21
C GLN A 312 11.11 13.91 0.43
N TYR A 313 9.85 14.25 0.14
CA TYR A 313 9.35 15.62 0.21
C TYR A 313 8.30 15.83 1.32
N ALA A 314 7.58 14.78 1.71
CA ALA A 314 6.58 14.81 2.77
C ALA A 314 7.03 13.97 3.97
N LEU A 315 7.62 14.61 4.97
CA LEU A 315 8.07 13.96 6.21
C LEU A 315 7.07 14.23 7.33
N ILE A 316 6.59 13.17 7.97
CA ILE A 316 5.84 13.25 9.23
C ILE A 316 6.78 12.77 10.32
N ASP A 317 7.29 13.70 11.13
CA ASP A 317 8.14 13.40 12.28
C ASP A 317 7.26 13.24 13.52
N GLU A 318 7.45 12.15 14.25
CA GLU A 318 6.76 11.89 15.51
C GLU A 318 7.71 12.24 16.65
N ASP A 319 7.40 13.28 17.42
CA ASP A 319 8.09 13.54 18.67
C ASP A 319 7.52 12.64 19.78
N PRO A 320 8.27 11.62 20.25
CA PRO A 320 7.79 10.73 21.32
C PRO A 320 7.53 11.44 22.64
N ASP A 321 8.10 12.63 22.85
CA ASP A 321 7.95 13.40 24.08
C ASP A 321 6.67 14.26 24.08
N ASP A 322 6.08 14.56 22.90
CA ASP A 322 4.82 15.31 22.78
C ASP A 322 3.55 14.45 22.95
N ALA A 323 3.68 13.13 23.00
CA ALA A 323 2.55 12.21 23.26
C ALA A 323 1.91 12.38 24.65
N ALA A 324 2.43 13.27 25.48
CA ALA A 324 1.91 13.56 26.85
C ALA A 324 0.82 14.63 26.88
N LEU A 325 0.40 15.20 25.75
CA LEU A 325 -0.58 16.30 25.67
C LEU A 325 -1.91 15.91 25.00
N ALA A 326 -2.23 14.62 24.93
CA ALA A 326 -3.53 14.14 24.43
C ALA A 326 -4.43 13.63 25.56
#